data_a12f555fc737222c7a609469bfa279d2
#
_entry.id   a12f555fc737222c7a609469bfa279d2
#
_cell.length_a   1.000
_cell.length_b   1.000
_cell.length_c   1.000
_cell.angle_alpha   90.00
_cell.angle_beta   90.00
_cell.angle_gamma   90.00
#
_symmetry.space_group_name_H-M   'P 1'
#
loop_
_entity.id
_entity.type
_entity.pdbx_description
1 polymer ?
#
loop_
_entity_poly.entity_id
_entity_poly.type
_entity_poly.pdbx_seq_one_letter_code
_entity_poly.pdbx_strand_id
1 'polypeptide(L)'
;MEPKNEEEMKTIVGKIERKKKGFNLFMSMFNWYNEKYLHSSFISMMLSLDERYLKLFIEEIKKNDDKGNFCVEDFCKCDVFPNRNDHAEKLNIDVLITSKTTNKVIIIENKTFAKDRIVDGNPQLLGYGKKIIESAKFENIRDEKDIYYVYLSLRGVFPSEKEEFKDKNLITISYDVNIRNWIKACIELETDDFKKSLMQQYLDMIDFALPDVKDILDLKRLVAEILDDAFSMYTSEENKDVDFKFKDAKFKDAMKHVMWHTIDDFITDLIKKMARIEGITFNIPVSNGEFQINKTDLHQKITRMAHNHTGNADVPFNYKGESYNICFSSKGIELSIGDEKSKEIDYLSGINFCNFKCRETFDMINKDEANIEIEKVIDKIKSKLNITE
;
A
#
# COMPACT_ATOMS: atom_id res chain seq x y z
N MET A 1 3.81 26.01 23.25
CA MET A 1 4.19 24.62 22.89
C MET A 1 5.12 24.09 23.97
N GLU A 2 4.82 22.94 24.54
CA GLU A 2 5.77 22.31 25.46
C GLU A 2 7.04 21.91 24.68
N PRO A 3 8.24 22.29 25.13
CA PRO A 3 9.50 21.95 24.46
C PRO A 3 9.65 20.46 24.16
N LYS A 4 9.03 19.60 24.99
CA LYS A 4 9.03 18.15 24.87
C LYS A 4 8.33 17.65 23.59
N ASN A 5 7.17 18.22 23.23
CA ASN A 5 6.41 17.79 22.05
C ASN A 5 7.15 18.15 20.76
N GLU A 6 7.83 19.29 20.72
CA GLU A 6 8.64 19.68 19.58
C GLU A 6 9.85 18.77 19.39
N GLU A 7 10.50 18.36 20.47
CA GLU A 7 11.66 17.46 20.42
C GLU A 7 11.25 16.04 20.03
N GLU A 8 10.11 15.56 20.52
CA GLU A 8 9.54 14.26 20.14
C GLU A 8 9.15 14.24 18.65
N MET A 9 8.46 15.26 18.16
CA MET A 9 8.14 15.42 16.73
C MET A 9 9.41 15.42 15.87
N LYS A 10 10.43 16.21 16.26
CA LYS A 10 11.72 16.25 15.56
C LYS A 10 12.39 14.87 15.55
N THR A 11 12.24 14.11 16.62
CA THR A 11 12.78 12.76 16.72
C THR A 11 12.10 11.82 15.74
N ILE A 12 10.76 11.82 15.67
CA ILE A 12 9.99 10.96 14.74
C ILE A 12 10.26 11.36 13.29
N VAL A 13 10.16 12.65 12.99
CA VAL A 13 10.52 13.17 11.65
C VAL A 13 11.96 12.83 11.30
N GLY A 14 12.88 12.96 12.25
CA GLY A 14 14.29 12.60 12.07
C GLY A 14 14.51 11.11 11.83
N LYS A 15 13.67 10.20 12.37
CA LYS A 15 13.71 8.77 12.01
C LYS A 15 13.27 8.57 10.56
N ILE A 16 12.12 9.14 10.17
CA ILE A 16 11.57 9.06 8.81
C ILE A 16 12.56 9.67 7.81
N GLU A 17 13.15 10.83 8.12
CA GLU A 17 14.11 11.50 7.23
C GLU A 17 15.48 10.84 7.17
N ARG A 18 15.97 10.22 8.25
CA ARG A 18 17.23 9.46 8.20
C ARG A 18 17.13 8.30 7.24
N LYS A 19 15.95 7.65 7.18
CA LYS A 19 15.65 6.64 6.17
C LYS A 19 15.66 7.23 4.74
N LYS A 20 15.33 8.54 4.59
CA LYS A 20 15.36 9.27 3.30
C LYS A 20 16.74 9.82 2.91
N LYS A 21 17.49 10.35 3.87
CA LYS A 21 18.71 11.15 3.62
C LYS A 21 20.01 10.36 3.84
N GLY A 22 19.92 9.20 4.50
CA GLY A 22 21.05 8.28 4.60
C GLY A 22 21.44 7.76 3.22
N PHE A 23 22.74 7.48 3.00
CA PHE A 23 23.13 6.75 1.80
C PHE A 23 22.43 5.39 1.81
N ASN A 24 21.61 5.15 0.81
CA ASN A 24 20.96 3.89 0.58
C ASN A 24 21.23 3.47 -0.86
N LEU A 25 21.97 2.38 -1.01
CA LEU A 25 22.41 1.88 -2.31
C LEU A 25 21.21 1.60 -3.23
N PHE A 26 20.17 0.98 -2.72
CA PHE A 26 18.99 0.62 -3.51
C PHE A 26 18.25 1.85 -4.02
N MET A 27 18.03 2.84 -3.14
CA MET A 27 17.35 4.09 -3.50
C MET A 27 18.20 5.01 -4.38
N SER A 28 19.53 4.85 -4.37
CA SER A 28 20.43 5.61 -5.24
C SER A 28 20.48 5.03 -6.67
N MET A 29 20.24 3.74 -6.83
CA MET A 29 20.33 3.05 -8.12
C MET A 29 18.96 2.91 -8.80
N PHE A 30 17.89 2.77 -8.02
CA PHE A 30 16.55 2.49 -8.53
C PHE A 30 15.50 3.33 -7.82
N ASN A 31 14.38 3.58 -8.51
CA ASN A 31 13.18 3.99 -7.83
C ASN A 31 12.67 2.83 -6.95
N TRP A 32 12.30 3.13 -5.70
CA TRP A 32 11.86 2.12 -4.73
C TRP A 32 10.66 1.26 -5.17
N TYR A 33 9.91 1.68 -6.16
CA TYR A 33 8.79 0.95 -6.77
C TYR A 33 9.19 0.09 -7.98
N ASN A 34 10.48 -0.09 -8.23
CA ASN A 34 10.94 -0.93 -9.34
C ASN A 34 10.82 -2.41 -8.99
N GLU A 35 9.74 -3.05 -9.45
CA GLU A 35 9.41 -4.43 -9.13
C GLU A 35 10.50 -5.40 -9.63
N LYS A 36 10.85 -5.29 -10.90
CA LYS A 36 11.72 -6.24 -11.59
C LYS A 36 13.19 -6.16 -11.17
N TYR A 37 13.81 -5.00 -11.39
CA TYR A 37 15.27 -4.84 -11.24
C TYR A 37 15.72 -4.62 -9.82
N LEU A 38 14.81 -4.25 -8.92
CA LEU A 38 15.11 -4.04 -7.53
C LEU A 38 14.56 -5.19 -6.67
N HIS A 39 13.25 -5.28 -6.55
CA HIS A 39 12.64 -6.17 -5.57
C HIS A 39 12.75 -7.64 -5.94
N SER A 40 12.32 -8.03 -7.14
CA SER A 40 12.36 -9.44 -7.55
C SER A 40 13.79 -9.95 -7.67
N SER A 41 14.70 -9.11 -8.16
CA SER A 41 16.14 -9.44 -8.22
C SER A 41 16.77 -9.57 -6.85
N PHE A 42 16.45 -8.69 -5.89
CA PHE A 42 16.98 -8.77 -4.53
C PHE A 42 16.44 -10.00 -3.81
N ILE A 43 15.12 -10.25 -3.88
CA ILE A 43 14.50 -11.42 -3.25
C ILE A 43 15.10 -12.70 -3.82
N SER A 44 15.15 -12.86 -5.13
CA SER A 44 15.69 -14.09 -5.75
C SER A 44 17.17 -14.31 -5.41
N MET A 45 17.97 -13.22 -5.39
CA MET A 45 19.37 -13.29 -4.97
C MET A 45 19.49 -13.77 -3.52
N MET A 46 18.73 -13.21 -2.60
CA MET A 46 18.75 -13.60 -1.17
C MET A 46 18.37 -15.06 -0.98
N LEU A 47 17.30 -15.51 -1.66
CA LEU A 47 16.82 -16.89 -1.59
C LEU A 47 17.83 -17.90 -2.17
N SER A 48 18.63 -17.47 -3.16
CA SER A 48 19.68 -18.30 -3.78
C SER A 48 21.00 -18.27 -3.00
N LEU A 49 21.19 -17.30 -2.12
CA LEU A 49 22.45 -17.07 -1.43
C LEU A 49 22.68 -18.04 -0.27
N ASP A 50 21.63 -18.34 0.47
CA ASP A 50 21.70 -19.15 1.68
C ASP A 50 20.40 -19.93 1.90
N GLU A 51 20.52 -21.26 2.07
CA GLU A 51 19.36 -22.12 2.33
C GLU A 51 18.60 -21.75 3.62
N ARG A 52 19.27 -21.12 4.60
CA ARG A 52 18.64 -20.61 5.82
C ARG A 52 17.70 -19.45 5.53
N TYR A 53 18.08 -18.55 4.60
CA TYR A 53 17.22 -17.46 4.18
C TYR A 53 16.00 -17.95 3.40
N LEU A 54 16.21 -18.94 2.53
CA LEU A 54 15.12 -19.61 1.83
C LEU A 54 14.13 -20.24 2.82
N LYS A 55 14.62 -20.98 3.81
CA LYS A 55 13.79 -21.61 4.84
C LYS A 55 12.94 -20.57 5.58
N LEU A 56 13.53 -19.48 6.05
CA LEU A 56 12.81 -18.39 6.71
C LEU A 56 11.71 -17.78 5.81
N PHE A 57 11.98 -17.66 4.52
CA PHE A 57 10.99 -17.15 3.55
C PHE A 57 9.83 -18.12 3.36
N ILE A 58 10.12 -19.41 3.23
CA ILE A 58 9.09 -20.45 3.13
C ILE A 58 8.19 -20.48 4.37
N GLU A 59 8.76 -20.28 5.56
CA GLU A 59 8.02 -20.15 6.80
C GLU A 59 7.10 -18.91 6.82
N GLU A 60 7.52 -17.78 6.23
CA GLU A 60 6.67 -16.59 6.08
C GLU A 60 5.51 -16.84 5.11
N ILE A 61 5.72 -17.57 4.02
CA ILE A 61 4.64 -17.98 3.11
C ILE A 61 3.64 -18.86 3.86
N LYS A 62 4.11 -19.85 4.63
CA LYS A 62 3.26 -20.77 5.40
C LYS A 62 2.32 -20.05 6.37
N LYS A 63 2.77 -18.96 7.00
CA LYS A 63 1.94 -18.19 7.93
C LYS A 63 0.70 -17.56 7.27
N ASN A 64 0.68 -17.43 5.94
CA ASN A 64 -0.38 -16.83 5.16
C ASN A 64 -1.18 -17.86 4.33
N ASP A 65 -0.97 -19.14 4.57
CA ASP A 65 -1.70 -20.21 3.91
C ASP A 65 -3.03 -20.50 4.62
N ASP A 66 -4.07 -19.78 4.25
CA ASP A 66 -5.43 -19.91 4.81
C ASP A 66 -6.04 -21.30 4.56
N LYS A 67 -5.61 -22.01 3.51
CA LYS A 67 -6.14 -23.34 3.15
C LYS A 67 -5.45 -24.50 3.86
N GLY A 68 -4.31 -24.25 4.50
CA GLY A 68 -3.53 -25.26 5.21
C GLY A 68 -2.83 -26.29 4.32
N ASN A 69 -2.78 -26.08 3.01
CA ASN A 69 -2.23 -27.03 2.03
C ASN A 69 -0.72 -26.90 1.83
N PHE A 70 -0.11 -25.81 2.29
CA PHE A 70 1.31 -25.53 2.11
C PHE A 70 2.15 -26.31 3.13
N CYS A 71 3.08 -27.13 2.64
CA CYS A 71 4.01 -27.90 3.46
C CYS A 71 5.43 -27.35 3.32
N VAL A 72 6.05 -26.94 4.40
CA VAL A 72 7.40 -26.37 4.42
C VAL A 72 8.43 -27.42 4.00
N GLU A 73 8.22 -28.67 4.37
CA GLU A 73 9.09 -29.82 4.09
C GLU A 73 9.24 -30.09 2.59
N ASP A 74 8.23 -29.74 1.79
CA ASP A 74 8.27 -29.86 0.33
C ASP A 74 9.37 -28.99 -0.29
N PHE A 75 9.81 -27.94 0.42
CA PHE A 75 10.75 -26.94 -0.05
C PHE A 75 12.07 -26.91 0.72
N CYS A 76 12.47 -28.04 1.33
CA CYS A 76 13.73 -28.15 2.05
C CYS A 76 14.97 -27.95 1.15
N LYS A 77 14.88 -28.33 -0.13
CA LYS A 77 15.92 -28.13 -1.14
C LYS A 77 15.28 -27.62 -2.42
N CYS A 78 15.69 -26.45 -2.87
CA CYS A 78 15.09 -25.79 -4.01
C CYS A 78 16.12 -25.24 -4.99
N ASP A 79 15.69 -25.07 -6.23
CA ASP A 79 16.25 -24.11 -7.17
C ASP A 79 15.40 -22.84 -7.16
N VAL A 80 16.07 -21.69 -7.21
CA VAL A 80 15.44 -20.37 -7.26
C VAL A 80 15.81 -19.68 -8.55
N PHE A 81 14.83 -19.10 -9.24
CA PHE A 81 15.01 -18.38 -10.50
C PHE A 81 14.40 -16.98 -10.42
N PRO A 82 15.00 -15.95 -11.02
CA PRO A 82 16.25 -16.01 -11.77
C PRO A 82 17.44 -16.27 -10.84
N ASN A 83 18.35 -17.12 -11.28
CA ASN A 83 19.64 -17.29 -10.60
C ASN A 83 20.73 -16.47 -11.34
N ARG A 84 21.91 -16.32 -10.72
CA ARG A 84 23.02 -15.51 -11.27
C ARG A 84 23.47 -15.93 -12.68
N ASN A 85 23.28 -17.19 -13.06
CA ASN A 85 23.78 -17.74 -14.31
C ASN A 85 22.71 -17.81 -15.41
N ASP A 86 21.46 -17.78 -15.00
CA ASP A 86 20.34 -17.72 -15.93
C ASP A 86 19.79 -16.29 -15.88
N HIS A 87 20.11 -15.47 -16.88
CA HIS A 87 19.47 -14.16 -17.11
C HIS A 87 17.96 -14.32 -17.45
N ALA A 88 17.37 -15.30 -16.86
CA ALA A 88 16.12 -15.84 -17.26
C ALA A 88 14.98 -15.45 -16.33
N GLU A 89 14.36 -14.35 -16.64
CA GLU A 89 12.92 -14.38 -16.73
C GLU A 89 12.52 -15.33 -17.87
N LYS A 90 12.92 -16.61 -17.77
CA LYS A 90 12.69 -17.57 -18.87
C LYS A 90 11.22 -17.77 -19.21
N LEU A 91 10.32 -17.38 -18.28
CA LEU A 91 8.87 -17.40 -18.46
C LEU A 91 8.24 -16.05 -18.09
N ASN A 92 9.04 -14.98 -17.94
CA ASN A 92 8.64 -13.68 -17.38
C ASN A 92 8.05 -13.77 -15.95
N ILE A 93 8.49 -14.78 -15.17
CA ILE A 93 8.09 -14.95 -13.77
C ILE A 93 9.05 -14.15 -12.89
N ASP A 94 8.51 -13.34 -11.99
CA ASP A 94 9.31 -12.47 -11.12
C ASP A 94 10.24 -13.28 -10.21
N VAL A 95 9.72 -14.28 -9.50
CA VAL A 95 10.51 -15.26 -8.75
C VAL A 95 9.85 -16.63 -8.84
N LEU A 96 10.63 -17.65 -9.18
CA LEU A 96 10.21 -19.05 -9.25
C LEU A 96 11.07 -19.88 -8.31
N ILE A 97 10.42 -20.68 -7.46
CA ILE A 97 11.09 -21.62 -6.56
C ILE A 97 10.60 -23.02 -6.90
N THR A 98 11.51 -23.91 -7.27
CA THR A 98 11.17 -25.30 -7.60
C THR A 98 11.80 -26.26 -6.59
N SER A 99 10.98 -27.16 -6.05
CA SER A 99 11.49 -28.18 -5.15
C SER A 99 12.35 -29.19 -5.92
N LYS A 100 13.46 -29.61 -5.30
CA LYS A 100 14.33 -30.71 -5.80
C LYS A 100 13.89 -32.08 -5.31
N THR A 101 13.02 -32.13 -4.33
CA THR A 101 12.62 -33.37 -3.64
C THR A 101 11.19 -33.77 -3.96
N THR A 102 10.37 -32.84 -4.40
CA THR A 102 8.97 -33.02 -4.75
C THR A 102 8.66 -32.38 -6.12
N ASN A 103 7.44 -32.57 -6.61
CA ASN A 103 6.97 -31.88 -7.82
C ASN A 103 6.37 -30.48 -7.53
N LYS A 104 6.61 -29.93 -6.34
CA LYS A 104 6.01 -28.67 -5.92
C LYS A 104 6.80 -27.47 -6.45
N VAL A 105 6.05 -26.43 -6.75
CA VAL A 105 6.61 -25.17 -7.24
C VAL A 105 5.89 -23.98 -6.61
N ILE A 106 6.63 -22.90 -6.33
CA ILE A 106 6.10 -21.61 -5.93
C ILE A 106 6.37 -20.61 -7.05
N ILE A 107 5.33 -19.98 -7.52
CA ILE A 107 5.38 -18.87 -8.48
C ILE A 107 5.07 -17.58 -7.71
N ILE A 108 5.97 -16.63 -7.73
CA ILE A 108 5.78 -15.33 -7.06
C ILE A 108 5.59 -14.27 -8.12
N GLU A 109 4.45 -13.58 -8.06
CA GLU A 109 4.20 -12.33 -8.77
C GLU A 109 4.37 -11.18 -7.79
N ASN A 110 5.25 -10.26 -8.12
CA ASN A 110 5.59 -9.13 -7.28
C ASN A 110 4.94 -7.84 -7.80
N LYS A 111 4.12 -7.21 -6.99
CA LYS A 111 3.38 -5.98 -7.31
C LYS A 111 3.57 -4.92 -6.24
N THR A 112 4.42 -3.95 -6.51
CA THR A 112 4.56 -2.77 -5.64
C THR A 112 3.62 -1.65 -6.07
N PHE A 113 3.51 -1.39 -7.38
CA PHE A 113 2.70 -0.31 -7.96
C PHE A 113 1.99 -0.66 -9.26
N ALA A 114 2.49 -1.65 -10.01
CA ALA A 114 1.89 -2.01 -11.28
C ALA A 114 0.50 -2.62 -11.08
N LYS A 115 -0.42 -2.32 -12.00
CA LYS A 115 -1.72 -2.99 -12.07
C LYS A 115 -1.52 -4.44 -12.49
N ASP A 116 -2.42 -5.31 -12.02
CA ASP A 116 -2.52 -6.66 -12.55
C ASP A 116 -2.73 -6.61 -14.07
N ARG A 117 -2.12 -7.55 -14.77
CA ARG A 117 -2.24 -7.66 -16.22
C ARG A 117 -3.01 -8.92 -16.57
N ILE A 118 -3.90 -8.77 -17.53
CA ILE A 118 -4.49 -9.91 -18.22
C ILE A 118 -3.62 -10.18 -19.44
N VAL A 119 -3.10 -11.40 -19.54
CA VAL A 119 -2.27 -11.86 -20.65
C VAL A 119 -2.98 -13.06 -21.26
N ASP A 120 -3.29 -12.98 -22.55
CA ASP A 120 -4.02 -14.02 -23.29
C ASP A 120 -5.34 -14.44 -22.61
N GLY A 121 -6.06 -13.44 -22.05
CA GLY A 121 -7.36 -13.65 -21.41
C GLY A 121 -7.29 -14.24 -20.01
N ASN A 122 -6.11 -14.41 -19.43
CA ASN A 122 -5.92 -14.93 -18.06
C ASN A 122 -5.18 -13.93 -17.19
N PRO A 123 -5.42 -13.91 -15.86
CA PRO A 123 -4.55 -13.23 -14.92
C PRO A 123 -3.09 -13.65 -15.13
N GLN A 124 -2.18 -12.70 -15.11
CA GLN A 124 -0.75 -12.91 -15.40
C GLN A 124 -0.17 -14.08 -14.60
N LEU A 125 -0.49 -14.14 -13.31
CA LEU A 125 0.01 -15.18 -12.40
C LEU A 125 -0.49 -16.58 -12.78
N LEU A 126 -1.75 -16.73 -13.22
CA LEU A 126 -2.27 -18.02 -13.75
C LEU A 126 -1.64 -18.39 -15.09
N GLY A 127 -1.38 -17.40 -15.94
CA GLY A 127 -0.66 -17.61 -17.20
C GLY A 127 0.72 -18.20 -16.97
N TYR A 128 1.41 -17.86 -15.88
CA TYR A 128 2.68 -18.47 -15.50
C TYR A 128 2.54 -19.95 -15.13
N GLY A 129 1.50 -20.33 -14.38
CA GLY A 129 1.24 -21.72 -14.05
C GLY A 129 1.04 -22.58 -15.30
N LYS A 130 0.27 -22.10 -16.28
CA LYS A 130 0.09 -22.78 -17.57
C LYS A 130 1.42 -22.96 -18.30
N LYS A 131 2.26 -21.91 -18.38
CA LYS A 131 3.58 -21.99 -19.02
C LYS A 131 4.50 -23.00 -18.34
N ILE A 132 4.43 -23.16 -17.02
CA ILE A 132 5.23 -24.18 -16.31
C ILE A 132 4.75 -25.58 -16.67
N ILE A 133 3.44 -25.83 -16.65
CA ILE A 133 2.87 -27.14 -16.98
C ILE A 133 3.17 -27.54 -18.44
N GLU A 134 3.15 -26.59 -19.36
CA GLU A 134 3.41 -26.80 -20.78
C GLU A 134 4.91 -26.89 -21.11
N SER A 135 5.77 -26.46 -20.21
CA SER A 135 7.21 -26.42 -20.45
C SER A 135 7.86 -27.77 -20.30
N ALA A 136 8.54 -28.25 -21.33
CA ALA A 136 9.38 -29.46 -21.26
C ALA A 136 10.50 -29.36 -20.21
N LYS A 137 10.88 -28.16 -19.76
CA LYS A 137 11.89 -27.95 -18.74
C LYS A 137 11.40 -28.37 -17.33
N PHE A 138 10.09 -28.35 -17.10
CA PHE A 138 9.46 -28.71 -15.82
C PHE A 138 8.61 -29.96 -15.96
N GLU A 139 9.15 -31.02 -16.61
CA GLU A 139 8.43 -32.25 -16.92
C GLU A 139 7.82 -32.95 -15.70
N ASN A 140 8.34 -32.70 -14.51
CA ASN A 140 7.82 -33.28 -13.27
C ASN A 140 6.59 -32.55 -12.75
N ILE A 141 6.29 -31.32 -13.23
CA ILE A 141 5.15 -30.51 -12.77
C ILE A 141 4.06 -30.62 -13.81
N ARG A 142 3.08 -31.49 -13.56
CA ARG A 142 1.99 -31.78 -14.51
C ARG A 142 0.60 -31.43 -13.98
N ASP A 143 0.51 -31.19 -12.67
CA ASP A 143 -0.75 -30.94 -12.01
C ASP A 143 -0.72 -29.54 -11.40
N GLU A 144 -1.76 -28.76 -11.65
CA GLU A 144 -1.89 -27.41 -11.13
C GLU A 144 -1.98 -27.38 -9.59
N LYS A 145 -2.40 -28.50 -8.97
CA LYS A 145 -2.37 -28.65 -7.50
C LYS A 145 -0.95 -28.63 -6.90
N ASP A 146 0.08 -28.87 -7.74
CA ASP A 146 1.49 -28.82 -7.34
C ASP A 146 2.06 -27.41 -7.40
N ILE A 147 1.27 -26.42 -7.86
CA ILE A 147 1.65 -25.02 -7.99
C ILE A 147 1.06 -24.21 -6.83
N TYR A 148 1.93 -23.49 -6.14
CA TYR A 148 1.56 -22.45 -5.19
C TYR A 148 1.75 -21.09 -5.85
N TYR A 149 0.67 -20.35 -5.97
CA TYR A 149 0.63 -19.01 -6.52
C TYR A 149 0.81 -18.03 -5.37
N VAL A 150 1.91 -17.32 -5.34
CA VAL A 150 2.20 -16.32 -4.31
C VAL A 150 2.07 -14.93 -4.92
N TYR A 151 1.15 -14.16 -4.40
CA TYR A 151 0.98 -12.76 -4.79
C TYR A 151 1.58 -11.85 -3.72
N LEU A 152 2.71 -11.22 -4.06
CA LEU A 152 3.43 -10.31 -3.18
C LEU A 152 3.05 -8.87 -3.52
N SER A 153 2.51 -8.15 -2.55
CA SER A 153 2.16 -6.74 -2.72
C SER A 153 2.60 -5.92 -1.50
N LEU A 154 2.52 -4.59 -1.58
CA LEU A 154 2.96 -3.74 -0.47
C LEU A 154 2.28 -4.10 0.86
N ARG A 155 0.96 -4.37 0.83
CA ARG A 155 0.14 -4.61 2.02
C ARG A 155 -0.62 -5.94 2.02
N GLY A 156 -0.19 -6.93 1.25
CA GLY A 156 -0.78 -8.28 1.24
C GLY A 156 -2.17 -8.36 0.62
N VAL A 157 -2.42 -7.58 -0.40
CA VAL A 157 -3.70 -7.55 -1.10
C VAL A 157 -3.81 -8.70 -2.10
N PHE A 158 -5.02 -9.17 -2.36
CA PHE A 158 -5.27 -10.19 -3.38
C PHE A 158 -5.14 -9.62 -4.81
N PRO A 159 -4.83 -10.45 -5.82
CA PRO A 159 -4.95 -10.05 -7.22
C PRO A 159 -6.39 -9.63 -7.56
N SER A 160 -6.55 -8.78 -8.60
CA SER A 160 -7.86 -8.23 -8.99
C SER A 160 -8.87 -9.31 -9.33
N GLU A 161 -8.42 -10.41 -9.95
CA GLU A 161 -9.22 -11.55 -10.38
C GLU A 161 -9.16 -12.70 -9.37
N LYS A 162 -9.35 -12.41 -8.08
CA LYS A 162 -9.28 -13.41 -6.99
C LYS A 162 -10.14 -14.64 -7.25
N GLU A 163 -11.32 -14.48 -7.85
CA GLU A 163 -12.25 -15.57 -8.12
C GLU A 163 -11.67 -16.65 -9.05
N GLU A 164 -10.77 -16.26 -9.97
CA GLU A 164 -10.07 -17.18 -10.86
C GLU A 164 -9.13 -18.15 -10.10
N PHE A 165 -8.80 -17.82 -8.85
CA PHE A 165 -7.94 -18.62 -7.97
C PHE A 165 -8.71 -19.44 -6.93
N LYS A 166 -10.05 -19.50 -7.00
CA LYS A 166 -10.88 -20.15 -5.98
C LYS A 166 -10.43 -21.60 -5.69
N ASP A 167 -10.13 -22.37 -6.74
CA ASP A 167 -9.71 -23.77 -6.64
C ASP A 167 -8.18 -23.93 -6.73
N LYS A 168 -7.41 -22.85 -6.63
CA LYS A 168 -5.95 -22.84 -6.70
C LYS A 168 -5.32 -22.59 -5.33
N ASN A 169 -4.04 -22.92 -5.19
CA ASN A 169 -3.27 -22.63 -4.00
C ASN A 169 -2.73 -21.20 -4.09
N LEU A 170 -3.61 -20.19 -3.92
CA LEU A 170 -3.22 -18.79 -3.86
C LEU A 170 -2.89 -18.39 -2.43
N ILE A 171 -1.71 -17.82 -2.24
CA ILE A 171 -1.23 -17.27 -0.97
C ILE A 171 -0.85 -15.81 -1.22
N THR A 172 -1.28 -14.91 -0.35
CA THR A 172 -0.91 -13.49 -0.43
C THR A 172 0.07 -13.15 0.69
N ILE A 173 1.16 -12.48 0.31
CA ILE A 173 2.15 -11.98 1.26
C ILE A 173 2.41 -10.50 1.03
N SER A 174 2.99 -9.82 2.03
CA SER A 174 3.20 -8.38 1.99
C SER A 174 4.65 -7.99 2.25
N TYR A 175 5.02 -6.82 1.70
CA TYR A 175 6.25 -6.15 2.12
C TYR A 175 6.16 -5.67 3.56
N ASP A 176 5.01 -5.15 3.95
CA ASP A 176 4.77 -4.54 5.26
C ASP A 176 4.96 -5.52 6.43
N VAL A 177 4.57 -6.77 6.25
CA VAL A 177 4.69 -7.80 7.30
C VAL A 177 5.71 -8.85 6.91
N ASN A 178 5.46 -9.60 5.83
CA ASN A 178 6.19 -10.83 5.53
C ASN A 178 7.63 -10.57 5.09
N ILE A 179 7.84 -9.68 4.10
CA ILE A 179 9.20 -9.37 3.63
C ILE A 179 9.99 -8.68 4.73
N ARG A 180 9.37 -7.76 5.48
CA ARG A 180 9.98 -7.08 6.61
C ARG A 180 10.44 -8.06 7.69
N ASN A 181 9.58 -9.01 8.09
CA ASN A 181 9.91 -10.03 9.10
C ASN A 181 11.01 -10.97 8.60
N TRP A 182 10.90 -11.42 7.35
CA TRP A 182 11.90 -12.26 6.73
C TRP A 182 13.29 -11.61 6.73
N ILE A 183 13.40 -10.35 6.26
CA ILE A 183 14.67 -9.64 6.22
C ILE A 183 15.23 -9.40 7.62
N LYS A 184 14.41 -9.07 8.61
CA LYS A 184 14.84 -8.95 10.02
C LYS A 184 15.42 -10.26 10.53
N ALA A 185 14.74 -11.38 10.30
CA ALA A 185 15.23 -12.70 10.71
C ALA A 185 16.53 -13.08 9.98
N CYS A 186 16.68 -12.71 8.70
CA CYS A 186 17.94 -12.89 7.96
C CYS A 186 19.09 -12.06 8.57
N ILE A 187 18.84 -10.81 8.96
CA ILE A 187 19.83 -9.93 9.61
C ILE A 187 20.29 -10.52 10.95
N GLU A 188 19.36 -11.06 11.75
CA GLU A 188 19.67 -11.68 13.02
C GLU A 188 20.54 -12.96 12.86
N LEU A 189 20.27 -13.72 11.81
CA LEU A 189 20.97 -14.97 11.50
C LEU A 189 22.35 -14.77 10.86
N GLU A 190 22.56 -13.67 10.15
CA GLU A 190 23.78 -13.38 9.40
C GLU A 190 24.92 -12.97 10.34
N THR A 191 26.15 -13.32 9.98
CA THR A 191 27.36 -12.95 10.73
C THR A 191 28.25 -11.96 9.96
N ASP A 192 28.08 -11.87 8.64
CA ASP A 192 28.82 -10.96 7.78
C ASP A 192 28.22 -9.55 7.88
N ASP A 193 28.99 -8.61 8.39
CA ASP A 193 28.55 -7.23 8.62
C ASP A 193 28.19 -6.48 7.31
N PHE A 194 28.84 -6.82 6.19
CA PHE A 194 28.52 -6.22 4.91
C PHE A 194 27.16 -6.69 4.41
N LYS A 195 26.87 -7.99 4.50
CA LYS A 195 25.55 -8.52 4.14
C LYS A 195 24.44 -7.96 5.05
N LYS A 196 24.72 -7.91 6.37
CA LYS A 196 23.79 -7.25 7.32
C LYS A 196 23.47 -5.83 6.90
N SER A 197 24.51 -5.06 6.58
CA SER A 197 24.34 -3.65 6.16
C SER A 197 23.50 -3.54 4.89
N LEU A 198 23.69 -4.40 3.89
CA LEU A 198 22.86 -4.41 2.67
C LEU A 198 21.40 -4.77 2.97
N MET A 199 21.16 -5.81 3.79
CA MET A 199 19.82 -6.19 4.21
C MET A 199 19.14 -5.06 4.98
N GLN A 200 19.88 -4.37 5.87
CA GLN A 200 19.36 -3.23 6.60
C GLN A 200 18.99 -2.07 5.67
N GLN A 201 19.80 -1.78 4.66
CA GLN A 201 19.47 -0.76 3.68
C GLN A 201 18.21 -1.11 2.87
N TYR A 202 18.02 -2.39 2.54
CA TYR A 202 16.79 -2.84 1.88
C TYR A 202 15.57 -2.70 2.80
N LEU A 203 15.71 -3.05 4.08
CA LEU A 203 14.68 -2.85 5.09
C LEU A 203 14.34 -1.36 5.27
N ASP A 204 15.36 -0.49 5.34
CA ASP A 204 15.17 0.96 5.45
C ASP A 204 14.42 1.54 4.23
N MET A 205 14.63 0.96 3.05
CA MET A 205 13.88 1.34 1.85
C MET A 205 12.42 0.89 1.93
N ILE A 206 12.14 -0.32 2.44
CA ILE A 206 10.76 -0.78 2.71
C ILE A 206 10.10 0.14 3.74
N ASP A 207 10.78 0.47 4.81
CA ASP A 207 10.29 1.38 5.85
C ASP A 207 10.06 2.80 5.34
N PHE A 208 10.80 3.23 4.31
CA PHE A 208 10.53 4.48 3.62
C PHE A 208 9.24 4.42 2.81
N ALA A 209 9.02 3.31 2.11
CA ALA A 209 7.82 3.08 1.29
C ALA A 209 6.56 2.85 2.14
N LEU A 210 6.75 2.21 3.31
CA LEU A 210 5.70 1.78 4.24
C LEU A 210 6.08 2.21 5.67
N PRO A 211 5.92 3.49 6.02
CA PRO A 211 6.24 3.98 7.36
C PRO A 211 5.43 3.23 8.43
N ASP A 212 6.04 3.04 9.60
CA ASP A 212 5.40 2.38 10.73
C ASP A 212 4.12 3.13 11.14
N VAL A 213 3.01 2.41 11.22
CA VAL A 213 1.69 2.96 11.61
C VAL A 213 1.78 3.67 12.96
N LYS A 214 2.57 3.15 13.90
CA LYS A 214 2.76 3.77 15.22
C LYS A 214 3.45 5.13 15.10
N ASP A 215 4.54 5.24 14.33
CA ASP A 215 5.25 6.51 14.11
C ASP A 215 4.30 7.55 13.48
N ILE A 216 3.39 7.13 12.59
CA ILE A 216 2.39 8.01 11.98
C ILE A 216 1.31 8.44 12.98
N LEU A 217 0.81 7.53 13.82
CA LEU A 217 -0.20 7.87 14.85
C LEU A 217 0.39 8.83 15.89
N ASP A 218 1.61 8.59 16.34
CA ASP A 218 2.31 9.49 17.25
C ASP A 218 2.54 10.85 16.60
N LEU A 219 2.88 10.88 15.30
CA LEU A 219 3.06 12.13 14.57
C LEU A 219 1.74 12.89 14.39
N LYS A 220 0.62 12.21 14.10
CA LYS A 220 -0.72 12.81 14.06
C LYS A 220 -1.07 13.48 15.39
N ARG A 221 -0.86 12.78 16.50
CA ARG A 221 -1.11 13.31 17.85
C ARG A 221 -0.28 14.58 18.12
N LEU A 222 1.02 14.51 17.89
CA LEU A 222 1.93 15.65 18.14
C LEU A 222 1.62 16.85 17.26
N VAL A 223 1.31 16.63 16.00
CA VAL A 223 0.91 17.70 15.08
C VAL A 223 -0.42 18.32 15.51
N ALA A 224 -1.38 17.50 15.94
CA ALA A 224 -2.67 17.98 16.45
C ALA A 224 -2.48 18.86 17.69
N GLU A 225 -1.69 18.44 18.67
CA GLU A 225 -1.39 19.22 19.88
C GLU A 225 -0.71 20.56 19.54
N ILE A 226 0.29 20.56 18.64
CA ILE A 226 0.99 21.76 18.21
C ILE A 226 0.07 22.76 17.51
N LEU A 227 -0.82 22.28 16.65
CA LEU A 227 -1.76 23.14 15.93
C LEU A 227 -2.93 23.59 16.81
N ASP A 228 -3.41 22.77 17.72
CA ASP A 228 -4.42 23.17 18.69
C ASP A 228 -3.92 24.34 19.57
N ASP A 229 -2.70 24.25 20.09
CA ASP A 229 -2.07 25.34 20.79
C ASP A 229 -1.97 26.60 19.91
N ALA A 230 -1.52 26.42 18.66
CA ALA A 230 -1.42 27.53 17.73
C ALA A 230 -2.78 28.15 17.40
N PHE A 231 -3.84 27.35 17.18
CA PHE A 231 -5.19 27.84 16.92
C PHE A 231 -5.86 28.43 18.17
N SER A 232 -5.58 27.92 19.38
CA SER A 232 -6.15 28.42 20.65
C SER A 232 -5.62 29.80 21.04
N MET A 233 -4.41 30.14 20.62
CA MET A 233 -3.81 31.47 20.79
C MET A 233 -4.48 32.54 19.90
N TYR A 234 -5.36 32.13 19.02
CA TYR A 234 -6.03 32.97 18.05
C TYR A 234 -7.41 33.43 18.51
N THR A 235 -7.48 34.56 19.13
CA THR A 235 -8.76 35.28 19.35
C THR A 235 -8.93 36.51 18.47
N SER A 236 -7.98 36.84 17.58
CA SER A 236 -8.07 38.03 16.72
C SER A 236 -7.21 37.99 15.46
N GLU A 237 -7.79 38.26 14.35
CA GLU A 237 -7.39 38.83 13.04
C GLU A 237 -5.99 38.53 12.40
N GLU A 238 -4.99 37.97 13.06
CA GLU A 238 -3.69 37.74 12.48
C GLU A 238 -3.18 36.30 12.58
N ASN A 239 -3.29 35.55 11.50
CA ASN A 239 -2.79 34.16 11.34
C ASN A 239 -1.23 34.00 11.39
N LYS A 240 -0.51 34.81 12.17
CA LYS A 240 0.97 34.88 12.13
C LYS A 240 1.68 33.65 12.71
N ASP A 241 1.18 33.09 13.80
CA ASP A 241 1.85 31.94 14.45
C ASP A 241 1.60 30.62 13.72
N VAL A 242 0.40 30.43 13.19
CA VAL A 242 0.10 29.27 12.33
C VAL A 242 0.97 29.34 11.07
N ASP A 243 1.07 30.52 10.43
CA ASP A 243 1.94 30.72 9.29
C ASP A 243 3.43 30.50 9.62
N PHE A 244 3.89 30.87 10.82
CA PHE A 244 5.25 30.59 11.26
C PHE A 244 5.50 29.10 11.38
N LYS A 245 4.59 28.34 12.03
CA LYS A 245 4.69 26.87 12.14
C LYS A 245 4.74 26.19 10.77
N PHE A 246 3.90 26.60 9.84
CA PHE A 246 3.91 26.10 8.46
C PHE A 246 5.15 26.49 7.65
N LYS A 247 5.98 27.42 8.10
CA LYS A 247 7.27 27.78 7.49
C LYS A 247 8.41 26.89 8.00
N ASP A 248 8.29 26.30 9.17
CA ASP A 248 9.30 25.39 9.72
C ASP A 248 9.42 24.14 8.84
N ALA A 249 10.65 23.82 8.41
CA ALA A 249 10.89 22.71 7.49
C ALA A 249 10.53 21.35 8.08
N LYS A 250 10.79 21.15 9.38
CA LYS A 250 10.49 19.90 10.09
C LYS A 250 9.00 19.70 10.28
N PHE A 251 8.31 20.78 10.62
CA PHE A 251 6.87 20.77 10.72
C PHE A 251 6.21 20.51 9.36
N LYS A 252 6.73 21.11 8.27
CA LYS A 252 6.25 20.80 6.90
C LYS A 252 6.38 19.32 6.54
N ASP A 253 7.50 18.71 6.90
CA ASP A 253 7.70 17.28 6.60
C ASP A 253 6.80 16.40 7.45
N ALA A 254 6.60 16.73 8.74
CA ALA A 254 5.60 16.09 9.58
C ALA A 254 4.19 16.21 8.99
N MET A 255 3.80 17.41 8.59
CA MET A 255 2.50 17.70 7.99
C MET A 255 2.26 16.90 6.72
N LYS A 256 3.24 16.75 5.82
CA LYS A 256 3.06 15.93 4.60
C LYS A 256 2.64 14.48 4.93
N HIS A 257 3.28 13.87 5.94
CA HIS A 257 2.93 12.53 6.38
C HIS A 257 1.54 12.49 7.01
N VAL A 258 1.26 13.42 7.91
CA VAL A 258 -0.05 13.51 8.58
C VAL A 258 -1.17 13.75 7.56
N MET A 259 -0.99 14.67 6.63
CA MET A 259 -1.97 14.99 5.59
C MET A 259 -2.27 13.77 4.72
N TRP A 260 -1.23 13.10 4.23
CA TRP A 260 -1.41 11.94 3.39
C TRP A 260 -2.24 10.86 4.08
N HIS A 261 -1.88 10.51 5.32
CA HIS A 261 -2.61 9.51 6.10
C HIS A 261 -4.01 9.96 6.50
N THR A 262 -4.22 11.25 6.74
CA THR A 262 -5.54 11.78 7.06
C THR A 262 -6.49 11.70 5.88
N ILE A 263 -6.03 12.03 4.68
CA ILE A 263 -6.82 11.93 3.45
C ILE A 263 -7.10 10.46 3.12
N ASP A 264 -6.09 9.60 3.22
CA ASP A 264 -6.22 8.15 2.94
C ASP A 264 -7.22 7.49 3.89
N ASP A 265 -7.12 7.77 5.19
CA ASP A 265 -8.05 7.25 6.21
C ASP A 265 -9.47 7.75 5.96
N PHE A 266 -9.66 9.06 5.72
CA PHE A 266 -10.97 9.66 5.46
C PHE A 266 -11.65 9.01 4.24
N ILE A 267 -10.95 8.92 3.13
CA ILE A 267 -11.48 8.32 1.88
C ILE A 267 -11.79 6.83 2.10
N THR A 268 -10.89 6.11 2.78
CA THR A 268 -11.08 4.69 3.09
C THR A 268 -12.34 4.46 3.93
N ASP A 269 -12.52 5.23 4.99
CA ASP A 269 -13.65 5.08 5.88
C ASP A 269 -14.98 5.51 5.21
N LEU A 270 -14.96 6.55 4.39
CA LEU A 270 -16.10 6.95 3.55
C LEU A 270 -16.52 5.80 2.61
N ILE A 271 -15.58 5.22 1.88
CA ILE A 271 -15.84 4.11 0.96
C ILE A 271 -16.40 2.90 1.72
N LYS A 272 -15.80 2.54 2.87
CA LYS A 272 -16.26 1.42 3.71
C LYS A 272 -17.71 1.60 4.18
N LYS A 273 -18.09 2.80 4.59
CA LYS A 273 -19.44 3.11 5.04
C LYS A 273 -20.43 3.12 3.88
N MET A 274 -20.08 3.75 2.76
CA MET A 274 -20.93 3.77 1.56
C MET A 274 -21.16 2.38 0.97
N ALA A 275 -20.15 1.51 1.00
CA ALA A 275 -20.28 0.13 0.49
C ALA A 275 -21.26 -0.74 1.28
N ARG A 276 -21.71 -0.30 2.46
CA ARG A 276 -22.77 -0.96 3.23
C ARG A 276 -24.18 -0.53 2.79
N ILE A 277 -24.27 0.48 1.94
CA ILE A 277 -25.55 0.96 1.42
C ILE A 277 -25.94 0.04 0.25
N GLU A 278 -27.14 -0.52 0.30
CA GLU A 278 -27.62 -1.45 -0.72
C GLU A 278 -27.62 -0.78 -2.11
N GLY A 279 -27.10 -1.47 -3.09
CA GLY A 279 -27.03 -1.02 -4.48
C GLY A 279 -25.83 -0.13 -4.82
N ILE A 280 -25.02 0.30 -3.83
CA ILE A 280 -23.75 1.01 -4.09
C ILE A 280 -22.64 0.00 -4.32
N THR A 281 -21.91 0.16 -5.41
CA THR A 281 -20.73 -0.63 -5.74
C THR A 281 -19.57 0.25 -6.16
N PHE A 282 -18.36 -0.09 -5.71
CA PHE A 282 -17.14 0.60 -6.06
C PHE A 282 -16.31 -0.26 -7.00
N ASN A 283 -15.72 0.37 -8.02
CA ASN A 283 -14.73 -0.30 -8.87
C ASN A 283 -13.32 -0.21 -8.22
N ILE A 284 -13.25 -0.57 -6.94
CA ILE A 284 -12.02 -0.62 -6.14
C ILE A 284 -11.86 -2.06 -5.67
N PRO A 285 -10.69 -2.69 -5.88
CA PRO A 285 -10.45 -4.04 -5.39
C PRO A 285 -10.70 -4.15 -3.89
N VAL A 286 -11.35 -5.23 -3.47
CA VAL A 286 -11.61 -5.54 -2.06
C VAL A 286 -10.79 -6.76 -1.66
N SER A 287 -10.12 -6.71 -0.52
CA SER A 287 -9.38 -7.83 0.04
C SER A 287 -9.65 -7.95 1.53
N ASN A 288 -9.99 -9.15 2.01
CA ASN A 288 -10.35 -9.40 3.40
C ASN A 288 -11.41 -8.43 3.96
N GLY A 289 -12.36 -8.01 3.12
CA GLY A 289 -13.38 -7.03 3.47
C GLY A 289 -12.88 -5.57 3.49
N GLU A 290 -11.63 -5.32 3.07
CA GLU A 290 -11.04 -3.98 3.00
C GLU A 290 -10.83 -3.52 1.56
N PHE A 291 -11.22 -2.26 1.28
CA PHE A 291 -10.98 -1.61 0.01
C PHE A 291 -9.49 -1.29 -0.18
N GLN A 292 -8.95 -1.65 -1.33
CA GLN A 292 -7.54 -1.50 -1.65
C GLN A 292 -7.29 -0.23 -2.45
N ILE A 293 -7.42 0.92 -1.82
CA ILE A 293 -7.25 2.25 -2.42
C ILE A 293 -5.84 2.41 -3.01
N ASN A 294 -4.84 1.86 -2.35
CA ASN A 294 -3.45 1.88 -2.80
C ASN A 294 -3.19 1.14 -4.13
N LYS A 295 -4.14 0.34 -4.61
CA LYS A 295 -4.09 -0.31 -5.93
C LYS A 295 -4.68 0.52 -7.07
N THR A 296 -5.24 1.68 -6.77
CA THR A 296 -5.89 2.54 -7.75
C THR A 296 -5.05 3.79 -8.02
N ASP A 297 -5.39 4.53 -9.08
CA ASP A 297 -4.84 5.86 -9.34
C ASP A 297 -5.09 6.83 -8.18
N LEU A 298 -6.06 6.49 -7.32
CA LEU A 298 -6.45 7.26 -6.16
C LEU A 298 -5.27 7.49 -5.20
N HIS A 299 -4.44 6.46 -4.97
CA HIS A 299 -3.24 6.60 -4.16
C HIS A 299 -2.28 7.69 -4.68
N GLN A 300 -2.04 7.75 -6.01
CA GLN A 300 -1.20 8.78 -6.61
C GLN A 300 -1.85 10.17 -6.51
N LYS A 301 -3.18 10.23 -6.65
CA LYS A 301 -3.94 11.48 -6.52
C LYS A 301 -3.90 12.01 -5.09
N ILE A 302 -4.09 11.16 -4.07
CA ILE A 302 -3.93 11.49 -2.64
C ILE A 302 -2.51 12.00 -2.38
N THR A 303 -1.49 11.35 -2.93
CA THR A 303 -0.10 11.78 -2.80
C THR A 303 0.12 13.19 -3.36
N ARG A 304 -0.45 13.52 -4.53
CA ARG A 304 -0.37 14.87 -5.10
C ARG A 304 -1.07 15.91 -4.24
N MET A 305 -2.26 15.59 -3.71
CA MET A 305 -2.98 16.49 -2.82
C MET A 305 -2.18 16.79 -1.55
N ALA A 306 -1.65 15.74 -0.89
CA ALA A 306 -0.90 15.90 0.35
C ALA A 306 0.45 16.59 0.18
N HIS A 307 1.18 16.32 -0.90
CA HIS A 307 2.55 16.81 -1.08
C HIS A 307 2.65 18.12 -1.86
N ASN A 308 1.78 18.30 -2.85
CA ASN A 308 1.83 19.45 -3.74
C ASN A 308 0.71 20.47 -3.48
N HIS A 309 -0.22 20.14 -2.57
CA HIS A 309 -1.41 20.93 -2.28
C HIS A 309 -2.26 21.23 -3.53
N THR A 310 -2.22 20.32 -4.50
CA THR A 310 -2.92 20.47 -5.80
C THR A 310 -3.46 19.14 -6.27
N GLY A 311 -4.41 19.22 -7.20
CA GLY A 311 -5.03 18.06 -7.81
C GLY A 311 -6.35 17.67 -7.18
N ASN A 312 -6.96 16.64 -7.75
CA ASN A 312 -8.23 16.08 -7.31
C ASN A 312 -8.05 14.57 -7.11
N ALA A 313 -8.74 14.04 -6.12
CA ALA A 313 -8.87 12.60 -5.93
C ALA A 313 -10.34 12.22 -6.21
N ASP A 314 -10.54 11.38 -7.22
CA ASP A 314 -11.86 10.96 -7.66
C ASP A 314 -12.12 9.53 -7.21
N VAL A 315 -13.28 9.29 -6.59
CA VAL A 315 -13.74 7.99 -6.12
C VAL A 315 -14.98 7.60 -6.93
N PRO A 316 -14.81 6.83 -8.02
CA PRO A 316 -15.94 6.40 -8.83
C PRO A 316 -16.72 5.28 -8.14
N PHE A 317 -18.06 5.34 -8.23
CA PHE A 317 -18.95 4.28 -7.76
C PHE A 317 -20.19 4.17 -8.67
N ASN A 318 -20.92 3.05 -8.59
CA ASN A 318 -22.15 2.84 -9.32
C ASN A 318 -23.31 2.67 -8.34
N TYR A 319 -24.48 3.20 -8.72
CA TYR A 319 -25.74 3.01 -8.00
C TYR A 319 -26.89 2.86 -9.01
N LYS A 320 -27.66 1.77 -8.93
CA LYS A 320 -28.78 1.46 -9.84
C LYS A 320 -28.43 1.54 -11.35
N GLY A 321 -27.19 1.17 -11.69
CA GLY A 321 -26.73 1.15 -13.08
C GLY A 321 -26.18 2.48 -13.61
N GLU A 322 -26.25 3.55 -12.82
CA GLU A 322 -25.65 4.85 -13.15
C GLU A 322 -24.29 5.02 -12.46
N SER A 323 -23.38 5.71 -13.14
CA SER A 323 -22.04 5.99 -12.63
C SER A 323 -21.99 7.35 -11.96
N TYR A 324 -21.39 7.39 -10.80
CA TYR A 324 -21.17 8.58 -9.98
C TYR A 324 -19.72 8.71 -9.59
N ASN A 325 -19.32 9.90 -9.19
CA ASN A 325 -17.96 10.16 -8.75
C ASN A 325 -17.95 11.14 -7.57
N ILE A 326 -17.26 10.78 -6.49
CA ILE A 326 -16.97 11.71 -5.37
C ILE A 326 -15.61 12.33 -5.66
N CYS A 327 -15.57 13.63 -5.85
CA CYS A 327 -14.37 14.39 -6.13
C CYS A 327 -13.91 15.14 -4.89
N PHE A 328 -12.69 14.86 -4.44
CA PHE A 328 -11.99 15.61 -3.40
C PHE A 328 -11.08 16.63 -4.10
N SER A 329 -11.28 17.90 -3.85
CA SER A 329 -10.56 18.97 -4.54
C SER A 329 -10.22 20.13 -3.61
N SER A 330 -9.57 21.15 -4.16
CA SER A 330 -9.36 22.43 -3.45
C SER A 330 -10.66 23.21 -3.18
N LYS A 331 -11.76 22.82 -3.80
CA LYS A 331 -13.09 23.41 -3.57
C LYS A 331 -13.89 22.69 -2.48
N GLY A 332 -13.43 21.51 -2.06
CA GLY A 332 -14.11 20.66 -1.09
C GLY A 332 -14.43 19.28 -1.65
N ILE A 333 -15.47 18.66 -1.12
CA ILE A 333 -15.97 17.35 -1.53
C ILE A 333 -17.24 17.56 -2.38
N GLU A 334 -17.22 17.05 -3.59
CA GLU A 334 -18.28 17.21 -4.59
C GLU A 334 -18.77 15.84 -5.10
N LEU A 335 -20.06 15.71 -5.38
CA LEU A 335 -20.65 14.57 -6.10
C LEU A 335 -20.90 14.96 -7.55
N SER A 336 -20.43 14.18 -8.50
CA SER A 336 -20.74 14.36 -9.91
C SER A 336 -21.44 13.13 -10.48
N ILE A 337 -22.35 13.36 -11.45
CA ILE A 337 -23.16 12.35 -12.11
C ILE A 337 -22.75 12.29 -13.59
N GLY A 338 -22.53 11.08 -14.12
CA GLY A 338 -22.24 10.83 -15.53
C GLY A 338 -20.78 11.03 -15.95
N ASP A 339 -20.54 10.84 -17.25
CA ASP A 339 -19.23 11.00 -17.88
C ASP A 339 -18.83 12.46 -18.01
N GLU A 340 -17.53 12.72 -18.22
CA GLU A 340 -16.84 14.03 -18.17
C GLU A 340 -17.51 15.21 -18.91
N LYS A 341 -18.46 14.95 -19.80
CA LYS A 341 -19.06 15.99 -20.65
C LYS A 341 -20.42 16.55 -20.19
N SER A 342 -21.05 15.91 -19.18
CA SER A 342 -22.37 16.34 -18.68
C SER A 342 -22.42 16.24 -17.15
N LYS A 343 -21.51 16.95 -16.48
CA LYS A 343 -21.44 16.91 -15.02
C LYS A 343 -22.47 17.81 -14.38
N GLU A 344 -23.48 17.24 -13.78
CA GLU A 344 -24.19 17.89 -12.69
C GLU A 344 -23.33 17.74 -11.42
N ILE A 345 -22.92 18.86 -10.83
CA ILE A 345 -22.00 18.87 -9.67
C ILE A 345 -22.80 19.30 -8.43
N ASP A 346 -22.84 18.43 -7.43
CA ASP A 346 -23.42 18.70 -6.13
C ASP A 346 -22.34 18.86 -5.07
N TYR A 347 -22.40 19.95 -4.33
CA TYR A 347 -21.46 20.23 -3.25
C TYR A 347 -21.85 19.47 -1.97
N LEU A 348 -20.95 18.60 -1.51
CA LEU A 348 -21.16 17.76 -0.34
C LEU A 348 -20.56 18.36 0.93
N SER A 349 -19.32 18.87 0.87
CA SER A 349 -18.61 19.42 2.04
C SER A 349 -17.58 20.48 1.62
N GLY A 350 -17.34 21.44 2.54
CA GLY A 350 -16.33 22.48 2.39
C GLY A 350 -14.91 22.03 2.76
N ILE A 351 -14.72 20.80 3.20
CA ILE A 351 -13.41 20.31 3.61
C ILE A 351 -12.45 20.32 2.42
N ASN A 352 -11.43 21.18 2.51
CA ASN A 352 -10.40 21.32 1.48
C ASN A 352 -9.12 20.63 1.91
N PHE A 353 -8.97 19.37 1.57
CA PHE A 353 -7.76 18.59 1.89
C PHE A 353 -6.46 19.10 1.22
N CYS A 354 -6.54 20.06 0.31
CA CYS A 354 -5.35 20.74 -0.20
C CYS A 354 -4.91 21.90 0.69
N ASN A 355 -5.68 22.28 1.72
CA ASN A 355 -5.40 23.43 2.58
C ASN A 355 -5.60 23.10 4.07
N PHE A 356 -4.63 22.49 4.72
CA PHE A 356 -4.63 22.24 6.16
C PHE A 356 -4.39 23.46 7.06
N LYS A 357 -4.32 24.66 6.50
CA LYS A 357 -4.31 25.90 7.29
C LYS A 357 -5.70 26.31 7.77
N CYS A 358 -6.76 25.72 7.20
CA CYS A 358 -8.13 25.93 7.67
C CYS A 358 -8.44 25.02 8.85
N ARG A 359 -9.11 25.55 9.87
CA ARG A 359 -9.49 24.80 11.07
C ARG A 359 -10.33 23.56 10.72
N GLU A 360 -11.31 23.70 9.84
CA GLU A 360 -12.21 22.61 9.44
C GLU A 360 -11.45 21.43 8.79
N THR A 361 -10.42 21.71 7.99
CA THR A 361 -9.60 20.67 7.39
C THR A 361 -8.65 20.05 8.40
N PHE A 362 -8.12 20.86 9.31
CA PHE A 362 -7.26 20.39 10.38
C PHE A 362 -8.00 19.44 11.34
N ASP A 363 -9.25 19.72 11.67
CA ASP A 363 -10.07 18.89 12.57
C ASP A 363 -10.22 17.46 12.03
N MET A 364 -10.06 17.24 10.73
CA MET A 364 -10.07 15.90 10.11
C MET A 364 -8.90 15.00 10.54
N ILE A 365 -7.87 15.55 11.19
CA ILE A 365 -6.82 14.75 11.84
C ILE A 365 -7.39 13.96 13.00
N ASN A 366 -8.39 14.52 13.69
CA ASN A 366 -9.14 13.84 14.73
C ASN A 366 -10.14 12.84 14.10
N LYS A 367 -10.03 11.57 14.48
CA LYS A 367 -10.87 10.52 13.90
C LYS A 367 -12.37 10.70 14.20
N ASP A 368 -12.73 11.27 15.34
CA ASP A 368 -14.13 11.48 15.72
C ASP A 368 -14.74 12.60 14.85
N GLU A 369 -14.04 13.70 14.66
CA GLU A 369 -14.45 14.79 13.77
C GLU A 369 -14.56 14.33 12.31
N ALA A 370 -13.56 13.54 11.84
CA ALA A 370 -13.58 12.95 10.52
C ALA A 370 -14.80 12.02 10.34
N ASN A 371 -15.15 11.21 11.34
CA ASN A 371 -16.32 10.35 11.29
C ASN A 371 -17.63 11.14 11.22
N ILE A 372 -17.74 12.22 11.97
CA ILE A 372 -18.93 13.12 11.92
C ILE A 372 -19.08 13.71 10.52
N GLU A 373 -18.00 14.16 9.91
CA GLU A 373 -18.05 14.74 8.58
C GLU A 373 -18.35 13.68 7.50
N ILE A 374 -17.80 12.48 7.62
CA ILE A 374 -18.11 11.35 6.74
C ILE A 374 -19.62 11.05 6.77
N GLU A 375 -20.26 11.01 7.93
CA GLU A 375 -21.71 10.78 8.04
C GLU A 375 -22.51 11.90 7.33
N LYS A 376 -22.12 13.17 7.51
CA LYS A 376 -22.76 14.29 6.80
C LYS A 376 -22.64 14.16 5.27
N VAL A 377 -21.46 13.74 4.79
CA VAL A 377 -21.24 13.51 3.35
C VAL A 377 -22.14 12.38 2.85
N ILE A 378 -22.22 11.27 3.60
CA ILE A 378 -23.07 10.12 3.27
C ILE A 378 -24.55 10.50 3.24
N ASP A 379 -25.03 11.25 4.23
CA ASP A 379 -26.44 11.68 4.31
C ASP A 379 -26.80 12.57 3.10
N LYS A 380 -25.91 13.46 2.69
CA LYS A 380 -26.11 14.26 1.48
C LYS A 380 -26.13 13.38 0.23
N ILE A 381 -25.24 12.39 0.11
CA ILE A 381 -25.24 11.44 -1.00
C ILE A 381 -26.57 10.65 -1.02
N LYS A 382 -27.01 10.10 0.11
CA LYS A 382 -28.29 9.39 0.23
C LYS A 382 -29.45 10.26 -0.22
N SER A 383 -29.50 11.51 0.25
CA SER A 383 -30.53 12.47 -0.14
C SER A 383 -30.54 12.72 -1.65
N LYS A 384 -29.37 12.91 -2.27
CA LYS A 384 -29.24 13.15 -3.72
C LYS A 384 -29.61 11.95 -4.57
N LEU A 385 -29.29 10.74 -4.10
CA LEU A 385 -29.60 9.50 -4.78
C LEU A 385 -31.02 8.97 -4.48
N ASN A 386 -31.80 9.70 -3.66
CA ASN A 386 -33.13 9.28 -3.18
C ASN A 386 -33.08 7.87 -2.54
N ILE A 387 -32.05 7.61 -1.74
CA ILE A 387 -31.91 6.38 -0.97
C ILE A 387 -32.72 6.54 0.31
N THR A 388 -33.81 5.80 0.42
CA THR A 388 -34.59 5.67 1.66
C THR A 388 -34.03 4.54 2.51
N GLU A 389 -33.94 4.74 3.83
CA GLU A 389 -33.49 3.70 4.78
C GLU A 389 -34.41 2.49 4.78
#